data_b398409ca1d4702ec3f5d9f95a5e3f5f
#
_entry.id   b398409ca1d4702ec3f5d9f95a5e3f5f
#
_cell.length_a   1.000
_cell.length_b   1.000
_cell.length_c   1.000
_cell.angle_alpha   90.00
_cell.angle_beta   90.00
_cell.angle_gamma   90.00
#
_symmetry.space_group_name_H-M   'P 1'
#
loop_
_entity.id
_entity.type
_entity.pdbx_description
1 polymer ?
#
loop_
_entity_poly.entity_id
_entity_poly.type
_entity_poly.pdbx_seq_one_letter_code
_entity_poly.pdbx_strand_id
1 'polypeptide(L)'
;MATLVAPTTLDGLLGRVRALEPLIREHASRAERERRLAQPVSDALRDAGFFRIFRPASRGDGLELDPVTAFRVFEELSRIDSVVGWNVTLANACEVFGAWYSDHVTEEVFGSPKTVMAGSWNPPRKAVPADGGFRISGRTVFSSNCRSATWILGLANVFDDDKRCVSMTAERR
;
A
#
# COMPACT_ATOMS: atom_id res chain seq x y z
N MET A 1 25.23 15.91 -0.02
CA MET A 1 25.94 14.62 -0.08
C MET A 1 24.88 13.53 -0.03
N ALA A 2 24.64 12.84 -1.15
CA ALA A 2 23.75 11.70 -1.17
C ALA A 2 24.44 10.54 -0.44
N THR A 3 23.90 10.11 0.67
CA THR A 3 24.35 8.91 1.36
C THR A 3 24.03 7.74 0.43
N LEU A 4 25.05 7.14 -0.16
CA LEU A 4 24.92 5.89 -0.91
C LEU A 4 24.40 4.83 0.08
N VAL A 5 23.08 4.61 0.06
CA VAL A 5 22.48 3.47 0.76
C VAL A 5 23.04 2.23 0.07
N ALA A 6 23.72 1.36 0.84
CA ALA A 6 24.25 0.10 0.32
C ALA A 6 23.13 -0.67 -0.39
N PRO A 7 23.42 -1.32 -1.53
CA PRO A 7 22.40 -2.05 -2.27
C PRO A 7 21.68 -3.04 -1.36
N THR A 8 20.37 -2.96 -1.31
CA THR A 8 19.54 -3.80 -0.46
C THR A 8 19.53 -5.22 -1.05
N THR A 9 20.38 -6.08 -0.54
CA THR A 9 20.43 -7.50 -1.00
C THR A 9 19.25 -8.29 -0.48
N LEU A 10 18.85 -9.33 -1.21
CA LEU A 10 17.80 -10.26 -0.76
C LEU A 10 18.07 -10.81 0.65
N ASP A 11 19.29 -11.26 0.92
CA ASP A 11 19.67 -11.79 2.24
C ASP A 11 19.52 -10.73 3.34
N GLY A 12 19.88 -9.48 3.05
CA GLY A 12 19.71 -8.36 3.98
C GLY A 12 18.23 -8.06 4.25
N LEU A 13 17.37 -8.17 3.22
CA LEU A 13 15.91 -8.03 3.36
C LEU A 13 15.33 -9.16 4.21
N LEU A 14 15.67 -10.42 3.90
CA LEU A 14 15.21 -11.58 4.66
C LEU A 14 15.72 -11.56 6.10
N GLY A 15 16.94 -11.08 6.33
CA GLY A 15 17.47 -10.83 7.68
C GLY A 15 16.63 -9.85 8.47
N ARG A 16 16.22 -8.73 7.83
CA ARG A 16 15.29 -7.75 8.47
C ARG A 16 13.93 -8.34 8.76
N VAL A 17 13.38 -9.18 7.85
CA VAL A 17 12.10 -9.87 8.09
C VAL A 17 12.21 -10.77 9.32
N ARG A 18 13.26 -11.61 9.41
CA ARG A 18 13.48 -12.52 10.53
C ARG A 18 13.70 -11.80 11.85
N ALA A 19 14.34 -10.64 11.84
CA ALA A 19 14.49 -9.81 13.03
C ALA A 19 13.15 -9.32 13.61
N LEU A 20 12.10 -9.24 12.80
CA LEU A 20 10.75 -8.88 13.23
C LEU A 20 9.94 -10.08 13.76
N GLU A 21 10.38 -11.31 13.55
CA GLU A 21 9.63 -12.52 13.92
C GLU A 21 9.22 -12.55 15.40
N PRO A 22 10.07 -12.24 16.39
CA PRO A 22 9.67 -12.25 17.79
C PRO A 22 8.52 -11.27 18.07
N LEU A 23 8.61 -10.04 17.54
CA LEU A 23 7.61 -9.00 17.70
C LEU A 23 6.28 -9.40 17.04
N ILE A 24 6.33 -9.96 15.83
CA ILE A 24 5.14 -10.42 15.10
C ILE A 24 4.44 -11.51 15.92
N ARG A 25 5.16 -12.53 16.39
CA ARG A 25 4.61 -13.64 17.16
C ARG A 25 4.03 -13.20 18.50
N GLU A 26 4.68 -12.28 19.20
CA GLU A 26 4.19 -11.72 20.44
C GLU A 26 2.80 -11.07 20.27
N HIS A 27 2.59 -10.41 19.15
CA HIS A 27 1.36 -9.66 18.91
C HIS A 27 0.30 -10.38 18.06
N ALA A 28 0.55 -11.60 17.56
CA ALA A 28 -0.33 -12.33 16.65
C ALA A 28 -1.75 -12.52 17.21
N SER A 29 -1.88 -13.04 18.44
CA SER A 29 -3.19 -13.25 19.07
C SER A 29 -3.96 -11.96 19.32
N ARG A 30 -3.27 -10.85 19.56
CA ARG A 30 -3.90 -9.53 19.69
C ARG A 30 -4.40 -9.04 18.34
N ALA A 31 -3.59 -9.18 17.29
CA ALA A 31 -3.95 -8.78 15.93
C ALA A 31 -5.21 -9.53 15.44
N GLU A 32 -5.32 -10.82 15.74
CA GLU A 32 -6.49 -11.63 15.41
C GLU A 32 -7.76 -11.14 16.12
N ARG A 33 -7.69 -10.92 17.44
CA ARG A 33 -8.84 -10.41 18.21
C ARG A 33 -9.29 -9.03 17.76
N GLU A 34 -8.35 -8.12 17.50
CA GLU A 34 -8.62 -6.74 17.11
C GLU A 34 -8.89 -6.59 15.61
N ARG A 35 -8.67 -7.65 14.80
CA ARG A 35 -8.82 -7.67 13.34
C ARG A 35 -8.02 -6.55 12.66
N ARG A 36 -6.79 -6.35 13.11
CA ARG A 36 -5.82 -5.38 12.56
C ARG A 36 -4.42 -5.75 13.00
N LEU A 37 -3.42 -5.31 12.26
CA LEU A 37 -2.05 -5.36 12.76
C LEU A 37 -1.94 -4.58 14.09
N ALA A 38 -1.24 -5.15 15.05
CA ALA A 38 -0.91 -4.44 16.26
C ALA A 38 0.00 -3.23 15.91
N GLN A 39 -0.22 -2.09 16.55
CA GLN A 39 0.51 -0.87 16.23
C GLN A 39 2.04 -1.05 16.25
N PRO A 40 2.66 -1.72 17.24
CA PRO A 40 4.12 -1.94 17.23
C PRO A 40 4.61 -2.72 16.01
N VAL A 41 3.83 -3.72 15.54
CA VAL A 41 4.16 -4.50 14.34
C VAL A 41 4.04 -3.63 13.08
N SER A 42 2.96 -2.86 12.97
CA SER A 42 2.76 -1.95 11.83
C SER A 42 3.87 -0.88 11.75
N ASP A 43 4.28 -0.33 12.88
CA ASP A 43 5.35 0.67 12.95
C ASP A 43 6.69 0.05 12.54
N ALA A 44 7.02 -1.13 13.07
CA ALA A 44 8.26 -1.81 12.74
C ALA A 44 8.35 -2.22 11.26
N LEU A 45 7.23 -2.68 10.66
CA LEU A 45 7.16 -2.97 9.22
C LEU A 45 7.36 -1.72 8.38
N ARG A 46 6.76 -0.58 8.79
CA ARG A 46 6.91 0.70 8.10
C ARG A 46 8.37 1.19 8.17
N ASP A 47 8.95 1.16 9.36
CA ASP A 47 10.33 1.62 9.58
C ASP A 47 11.35 0.75 8.85
N ALA A 48 11.09 -0.57 8.74
CA ALA A 48 11.87 -1.49 7.92
C ALA A 48 11.66 -1.32 6.40
N GLY A 49 10.70 -0.50 5.95
CA GLY A 49 10.44 -0.22 4.55
C GLY A 49 9.49 -1.20 3.85
N PHE A 50 8.89 -2.14 4.57
CA PHE A 50 8.09 -3.20 3.95
C PHE A 50 6.73 -2.73 3.40
N PHE A 51 6.31 -1.50 3.68
CA PHE A 51 5.12 -0.91 3.01
C PHE A 51 5.46 -0.09 1.77
N ARG A 52 6.72 -0.06 1.31
CA ARG A 52 7.17 0.71 0.14
C ARG A 52 8.13 -0.08 -0.76
N ILE A 53 7.84 -1.38 -0.91
CA ILE A 53 8.69 -2.35 -1.63
C ILE A 53 8.76 -2.02 -3.13
N PHE A 54 7.64 -1.68 -3.76
CA PHE A 54 7.57 -1.35 -5.18
C PHE A 54 7.73 0.16 -5.47
N ARG A 55 7.73 0.99 -4.43
CA ARG A 55 7.87 2.44 -4.59
C ARG A 55 9.26 2.76 -5.16
N PRO A 56 9.36 3.67 -6.15
CA PRO A 56 10.65 4.14 -6.65
C PRO A 56 11.53 4.72 -5.54
N ALA A 57 12.84 4.46 -5.60
CA ALA A 57 13.81 4.97 -4.61
C ALA A 57 13.84 6.50 -4.54
N SER A 58 13.47 7.17 -5.64
CA SER A 58 13.33 8.64 -5.71
C SER A 58 12.11 9.19 -4.96
N ARG A 59 11.24 8.36 -4.42
CA ARG A 59 9.99 8.76 -3.78
C ARG A 59 9.86 8.16 -2.38
N GLY A 60 9.99 9.00 -1.35
CA GLY A 60 9.79 8.61 0.04
C GLY A 60 10.60 7.39 0.50
N ASP A 61 11.86 7.29 0.07
CA ASP A 61 12.77 6.18 0.39
C ASP A 61 12.24 4.80 -0.05
N GLY A 62 11.60 4.73 -1.21
CA GLY A 62 11.13 3.47 -1.81
C GLY A 62 12.25 2.45 -1.98
N LEU A 63 11.93 1.18 -1.84
CA LEU A 63 12.92 0.09 -1.99
C LEU A 63 13.13 -0.30 -3.45
N GLU A 64 12.20 0.02 -4.35
CA GLU A 64 12.27 -0.23 -5.78
C GLU A 64 12.72 -1.66 -6.13
N LEU A 65 12.16 -2.65 -5.41
CA LEU A 65 12.54 -4.04 -5.61
C LEU A 65 11.92 -4.60 -6.90
N ASP A 66 12.68 -5.45 -7.56
CA ASP A 66 12.13 -6.27 -8.62
C ASP A 66 11.07 -7.25 -8.07
N PRO A 67 10.12 -7.72 -8.92
CA PRO A 67 9.02 -8.55 -8.45
C PRO A 67 9.46 -9.87 -7.79
N VAL A 68 10.53 -10.49 -8.27
CA VAL A 68 11.00 -11.78 -7.72
C VAL A 68 11.53 -11.60 -6.30
N THR A 69 12.35 -10.58 -6.09
CA THR A 69 12.86 -10.21 -4.75
C THR A 69 11.70 -9.82 -3.82
N ALA A 70 10.74 -9.03 -4.30
CA ALA A 70 9.57 -8.63 -3.54
C ALA A 70 8.74 -9.85 -3.09
N PHE A 71 8.49 -10.81 -3.98
CA PHE A 71 7.75 -12.03 -3.64
C PHE A 71 8.47 -12.88 -2.60
N ARG A 72 9.81 -12.95 -2.61
CA ARG A 72 10.57 -13.63 -1.56
C ARG A 72 10.40 -12.98 -0.19
N VAL A 73 10.32 -11.65 -0.14
CA VAL A 73 10.01 -10.92 1.10
C VAL A 73 8.59 -11.22 1.57
N PHE A 74 7.60 -11.20 0.68
CA PHE A 74 6.21 -11.52 1.02
C PHE A 74 6.05 -12.96 1.51
N GLU A 75 6.73 -13.90 0.87
CA GLU A 75 6.77 -15.32 1.27
C GLU A 75 7.31 -15.46 2.70
N GLU A 76 8.46 -14.86 3.02
CA GLU A 76 9.07 -14.97 4.34
C GLU A 76 8.22 -14.30 5.43
N LEU A 77 7.62 -13.12 5.16
CA LEU A 77 6.67 -12.50 6.07
C LEU A 77 5.45 -13.40 6.31
N SER A 78 4.91 -14.01 5.24
CA SER A 78 3.75 -14.90 5.32
C SER A 78 4.05 -16.20 6.06
N ARG A 79 5.29 -16.69 5.99
CA ARG A 79 5.76 -17.85 6.73
C ARG A 79 5.79 -17.60 8.24
N ILE A 80 6.11 -16.37 8.65
CA ILE A 80 6.06 -15.96 10.07
C ILE A 80 4.61 -15.79 10.51
N ASP A 81 3.83 -15.00 9.75
CA ASP A 81 2.42 -14.74 10.00
C ASP A 81 1.71 -14.33 8.69
N SER A 82 0.74 -15.14 8.27
CA SER A 82 0.03 -14.92 7.01
C SER A 82 -0.77 -13.61 6.98
N VAL A 83 -1.24 -13.13 8.13
CA VAL A 83 -1.95 -11.84 8.23
C VAL A 83 -0.98 -10.70 7.96
N VAL A 84 0.23 -10.77 8.51
CA VAL A 84 1.29 -9.77 8.24
C VAL A 84 1.67 -9.78 6.78
N GLY A 85 1.99 -10.96 6.21
CA GLY A 85 2.35 -11.08 4.80
C GLY A 85 1.25 -10.54 3.87
N TRP A 86 -0.02 -10.87 4.16
CA TRP A 86 -1.16 -10.38 3.40
C TRP A 86 -1.30 -8.86 3.44
N ASN A 87 -1.22 -8.25 4.62
CA ASN A 87 -1.35 -6.80 4.75
C ASN A 87 -0.21 -6.04 4.04
N VAL A 88 1.02 -6.55 4.13
CA VAL A 88 2.17 -5.97 3.43
C VAL A 88 2.01 -6.11 1.92
N THR A 89 1.62 -7.29 1.43
CA THR A 89 1.40 -7.52 -0.01
C THR A 89 0.34 -6.58 -0.58
N LEU A 90 -0.80 -6.43 0.09
CA LEU A 90 -1.88 -5.58 -0.40
C LEU A 90 -1.54 -4.08 -0.33
N ALA A 91 -0.81 -3.64 0.68
CA ALA A 91 -0.33 -2.26 0.74
C ALA A 91 0.55 -1.95 -0.47
N ASN A 92 1.48 -2.84 -0.81
CA ASN A 92 2.37 -2.68 -1.96
C ASN A 92 1.63 -2.82 -3.30
N ALA A 93 0.61 -3.68 -3.40
CA ALA A 93 -0.24 -3.76 -4.59
C ALA A 93 -0.96 -2.42 -4.87
N CYS A 94 -1.33 -1.67 -3.84
CA CYS A 94 -1.90 -0.34 -4.00
C CYS A 94 -0.88 0.68 -4.53
N GLU A 95 0.39 0.55 -4.19
CA GLU A 95 1.44 1.47 -4.63
C GLU A 95 1.75 1.38 -6.13
N VAL A 96 1.51 0.22 -6.75
CA VAL A 96 1.69 0.04 -8.21
C VAL A 96 0.86 1.05 -9.00
N PHE A 97 -0.30 1.45 -8.49
CA PHE A 97 -1.15 2.46 -9.15
C PHE A 97 -0.52 3.85 -9.19
N GLY A 98 0.49 4.11 -8.38
CA GLY A 98 1.26 5.35 -8.42
C GLY A 98 1.91 5.63 -9.77
N ALA A 99 2.14 4.59 -10.59
CA ALA A 99 2.67 4.73 -11.96
C ALA A 99 1.74 5.53 -12.89
N TRP A 100 0.45 5.64 -12.55
CA TRP A 100 -0.54 6.40 -13.33
C TRP A 100 -0.90 7.75 -12.73
N TYR A 101 -0.32 8.12 -11.59
CA TYR A 101 -0.58 9.42 -10.96
C TYR A 101 0.21 10.53 -11.65
N SER A 102 -0.33 11.74 -11.64
CA SER A 102 0.44 12.92 -12.00
C SER A 102 1.57 13.16 -10.99
N ASP A 103 2.59 13.89 -11.39
CA ASP A 103 3.73 14.21 -10.49
C ASP A 103 3.28 14.86 -9.18
N HIS A 104 2.29 15.77 -9.26
CA HIS A 104 1.72 16.42 -8.08
C HIS A 104 1.08 15.41 -7.11
N VAL A 105 0.23 14.52 -7.62
CA VAL A 105 -0.42 13.49 -6.79
C VAL A 105 0.61 12.49 -6.26
N THR A 106 1.61 12.15 -7.08
CA THR A 106 2.70 11.27 -6.65
C THR A 106 3.47 11.87 -5.47
N GLU A 107 3.80 13.17 -5.54
CA GLU A 107 4.49 13.86 -4.45
C GLU A 107 3.63 13.96 -3.20
N GLU A 108 2.34 14.26 -3.33
CA GLU A 108 1.42 14.33 -2.22
C GLU A 108 1.25 12.97 -1.50
N VAL A 109 1.09 11.89 -2.28
CA VAL A 109 0.85 10.55 -1.73
C VAL A 109 2.13 9.89 -1.26
N PHE A 110 3.20 9.95 -2.04
CA PHE A 110 4.43 9.17 -1.82
C PHE A 110 5.64 10.00 -1.39
N GLY A 111 5.52 11.32 -1.24
CA GLY A 111 6.62 12.18 -0.77
C GLY A 111 7.07 11.91 0.66
N SER A 112 6.29 11.13 1.43
CA SER A 112 6.65 10.75 2.79
C SER A 112 7.03 9.26 2.90
N PRO A 113 8.14 8.91 3.58
CA PRO A 113 8.47 7.52 3.88
C PRO A 113 7.47 6.86 4.85
N LYS A 114 6.63 7.65 5.51
CA LYS A 114 5.59 7.16 6.43
C LYS A 114 4.31 6.75 5.71
N THR A 115 4.21 6.98 4.41
CA THR A 115 3.02 6.60 3.65
C THR A 115 2.82 5.09 3.65
N VAL A 116 1.61 4.68 4.01
CA VAL A 116 1.13 3.31 3.97
C VAL A 116 -0.18 3.31 3.20
N MET A 117 -0.25 2.50 2.15
CA MET A 117 -1.44 2.37 1.31
C MET A 117 -2.34 1.25 1.79
N ALA A 118 -3.64 1.44 1.58
CA ALA A 118 -4.63 0.37 1.57
C ALA A 118 -5.60 0.59 0.44
N GLY A 119 -6.32 -0.45 0.04
CA GLY A 119 -7.30 -0.29 -1.01
C GLY A 119 -8.30 -1.43 -1.09
N SER A 120 -9.37 -1.18 -1.84
CA SER A 120 -10.34 -2.19 -2.20
C SER A 120 -10.94 -1.86 -3.56
N TRP A 121 -11.02 -2.88 -4.40
CA TRP A 121 -11.46 -2.76 -5.78
C TRP A 121 -12.93 -3.11 -5.96
N ASN A 122 -13.50 -3.90 -5.08
CA ASN A 122 -14.81 -4.52 -5.29
C ASN A 122 -15.71 -4.44 -4.04
N PRO A 123 -16.97 -4.05 -4.20
CA PRO A 123 -17.55 -3.48 -5.40
C PRO A 123 -16.99 -2.06 -5.69
N PRO A 124 -16.92 -1.63 -6.95
CA PRO A 124 -16.55 -0.25 -7.26
C PRO A 124 -17.60 0.71 -6.69
N ARG A 125 -17.13 1.88 -6.23
CA ARG A 125 -18.00 2.94 -5.74
C ARG A 125 -18.67 3.66 -6.92
N LYS A 126 -19.65 4.48 -6.62
CA LYS A 126 -20.27 5.39 -7.57
C LYS A 126 -19.61 6.75 -7.44
N ALA A 127 -19.17 7.32 -8.55
CA ALA A 127 -18.65 8.67 -8.64
C ALA A 127 -19.54 9.50 -9.56
N VAL A 128 -19.94 10.68 -9.14
CA VAL A 128 -20.72 11.64 -9.92
C VAL A 128 -19.90 12.92 -9.99
N PRO A 129 -19.72 13.52 -11.19
CA PRO A 129 -19.06 14.82 -11.31
C PRO A 129 -19.64 15.85 -10.34
N ALA A 130 -18.77 16.65 -9.75
CA ALA A 130 -19.11 17.75 -8.87
C ALA A 130 -18.10 18.87 -9.08
N ASP A 131 -18.40 20.06 -8.58
CA ASP A 131 -17.48 21.19 -8.69
C ASP A 131 -16.12 20.85 -8.03
N GLY A 132 -15.05 21.01 -8.80
CA GLY A 132 -13.68 20.69 -8.38
C GLY A 132 -13.31 19.19 -8.31
N GLY A 133 -14.20 18.27 -8.76
CA GLY A 133 -13.88 16.84 -8.74
C GLY A 133 -15.07 15.89 -8.83
N PHE A 134 -15.18 14.95 -7.89
CA PHE A 134 -16.23 13.93 -7.88
C PHE A 134 -16.82 13.76 -6.48
N ARG A 135 -18.14 13.61 -6.42
CA ARG A 135 -18.82 13.10 -5.23
C ARG A 135 -18.84 11.57 -5.31
N ILE A 136 -18.14 10.92 -4.37
CA ILE A 136 -18.03 9.46 -4.33
C ILE A 136 -18.95 8.91 -3.24
N SER A 137 -19.76 7.90 -3.58
CA SER A 137 -20.65 7.21 -2.65
C SER A 137 -20.54 5.69 -2.83
N GLY A 138 -20.87 4.96 -1.76
CA GLY A 138 -20.86 3.50 -1.74
C GLY A 138 -20.01 2.95 -0.61
N ARG A 139 -20.03 1.63 -0.48
CA ARG A 139 -19.28 0.88 0.53
C ARG A 139 -18.47 -0.20 -0.17
N THR A 140 -17.19 -0.27 0.12
CA THR A 140 -16.32 -1.37 -0.27
C THR A 140 -16.03 -2.24 0.95
N VAL A 141 -15.73 -3.50 0.70
CA VAL A 141 -15.34 -4.47 1.73
C VAL A 141 -13.92 -4.96 1.50
N PHE A 142 -13.33 -5.63 2.48
CA PHE A 142 -11.98 -6.20 2.37
C PHE A 142 -10.87 -5.19 2.05
N SER A 143 -10.96 -3.99 2.61
CA SER A 143 -9.85 -3.03 2.56
C SER A 143 -8.83 -3.38 3.64
N SER A 144 -8.08 -4.47 3.41
CA SER A 144 -7.04 -4.92 4.33
C SER A 144 -6.02 -3.82 4.57
N ASN A 145 -5.48 -3.77 5.78
CA ASN A 145 -4.56 -2.73 6.24
C ASN A 145 -5.14 -1.31 6.39
N CYS A 146 -6.45 -1.09 6.16
CA CYS A 146 -7.03 0.27 6.20
C CYS A 146 -6.87 0.99 7.55
N ARG A 147 -6.70 0.26 8.65
CA ARG A 147 -6.50 0.85 9.99
C ARG A 147 -5.07 1.33 10.25
N SER A 148 -4.11 0.89 9.44
CA SER A 148 -2.71 1.33 9.49
C SER A 148 -2.36 2.28 8.34
N ALA A 149 -3.26 2.42 7.38
CA ALA A 149 -3.04 3.21 6.17
C ALA A 149 -3.14 4.71 6.43
N THR A 150 -2.30 5.46 5.73
CA THR A 150 -2.37 6.93 5.63
C THR A 150 -3.19 7.36 4.41
N TRP A 151 -3.25 6.50 3.38
CA TRP A 151 -4.00 6.72 2.15
C TRP A 151 -4.82 5.49 1.79
N ILE A 152 -6.03 5.73 1.27
CA ILE A 152 -6.92 4.66 0.84
C ILE A 152 -7.25 4.84 -0.65
N LEU A 153 -6.87 3.84 -1.44
CA LEU A 153 -7.22 3.72 -2.84
C LEU A 153 -8.57 3.01 -3.00
N GLY A 154 -9.41 3.53 -3.86
CA GLY A 154 -10.69 2.90 -4.18
C GLY A 154 -11.06 3.10 -5.63
N LEU A 155 -11.62 2.07 -6.25
CA LEU A 155 -12.20 2.18 -7.59
C LEU A 155 -13.61 2.76 -7.52
N ALA A 156 -13.96 3.53 -8.54
CA ALA A 156 -15.30 4.04 -8.72
C ALA A 156 -15.69 4.02 -10.20
N ASN A 157 -16.94 3.71 -10.47
CA ASN A 157 -17.55 3.95 -11.77
C ASN A 157 -18.07 5.38 -11.81
N VAL A 158 -17.76 6.08 -12.88
CA VAL A 158 -18.22 7.45 -13.10
C VAL A 158 -19.59 7.42 -13.80
N PHE A 159 -20.56 8.11 -13.24
CA PHE A 159 -21.92 8.21 -13.77
C PHE A 159 -22.22 9.67 -14.13
N ASP A 160 -22.87 9.85 -15.26
CA ASP A 160 -23.49 11.12 -15.65
C ASP A 160 -24.94 11.11 -15.16
N ASP A 161 -25.34 12.16 -14.44
CA ASP A 161 -26.70 12.31 -13.86
C ASP A 161 -27.27 11.05 -13.21
N ASP A 162 -26.44 10.30 -12.49
CA ASP A 162 -26.82 9.07 -11.79
C ASP A 162 -27.23 7.88 -12.68
N LYS A 163 -27.18 8.00 -14.01
CA LYS A 163 -27.81 7.03 -14.93
C LYS A 163 -26.85 6.32 -15.87
N ARG A 164 -25.65 6.82 -16.10
CA ARG A 164 -24.75 6.27 -17.13
C ARG A 164 -23.30 6.23 -16.67
N CYS A 165 -22.67 5.07 -16.83
CA CYS A 165 -21.23 4.98 -16.69
C CYS A 165 -20.59 5.67 -17.90
N VAL A 166 -19.79 6.71 -17.67
CA VAL A 166 -19.01 7.37 -18.73
C VAL A 166 -17.59 6.84 -18.71
N SER A 167 -17.12 6.44 -19.88
CA SER A 167 -15.70 6.15 -20.08
C SER A 167 -14.94 7.49 -20.09
N MET A 168 -14.07 7.70 -19.11
CA MET A 168 -13.14 8.83 -19.16
C MET A 168 -11.99 8.46 -20.07
N THR A 169 -12.04 8.90 -21.33
CA THR A 169 -10.86 8.91 -22.18
C THR A 169 -9.99 10.08 -21.71
N ALA A 170 -8.81 9.79 -21.17
CA ALA A 170 -7.84 10.83 -20.88
C ALA A 170 -7.29 11.34 -22.24
N GLU A 171 -7.81 12.45 -22.73
CA GLU A 171 -7.14 13.20 -23.79
C GLU A 171 -5.88 13.85 -23.18
N ARG A 172 -4.73 13.38 -23.62
CA ARG A 172 -3.47 14.12 -23.39
C ARG A 172 -3.54 15.39 -24.24
N ARG A 173 -3.64 16.54 -23.60
CA ARG A 173 -3.33 17.83 -24.22
C ARG A 173 -1.85 18.16 -23.98
#